data_1ba62d197ee9f5d5b6ebbd0f50ca0909
#
_entry.id   1ba62d197ee9f5d5b6ebbd0f50ca0909
#
_cell.length_a   1.000
_cell.length_b   1.000
_cell.length_c   1.000
_cell.angle_alpha   90.00
_cell.angle_beta   90.00
_cell.angle_gamma   90.00
#
_symmetry.space_group_name_H-M   'P 1'
#
loop_
_entity.id
_entity.type
_entity.pdbx_description
1 polymer ?
#
loop_
_entity_poly.entity_id
_entity_poly.type
_entity_poly.pdbx_seq_one_letter_code
_entity_poly.pdbx_strand_id
1 'polypeptide(L)'
;RVLFRSEIKKGSLSKVTDNIAILSDAFRVEPIYEAAVEGDEICLEALNRVGKYLGITLANLYNMINPQRIVVSSAMGNAVGTMDPILRTVLEKNLHRAQSVDLVYSGNGSYYTLLGMVDIVSSRRASEVWLNGR
;
A
#
# COMPACT_ATOMS: atom_id res chain seq x y z
N ARG A 1 5.88 9.51 2.17
CA ARG A 1 6.19 10.72 2.97
C ARG A 1 7.67 11.10 2.90
N VAL A 2 8.58 10.25 3.36
CA VAL A 2 10.02 10.58 3.47
C VAL A 2 10.61 10.91 2.11
N LEU A 3 10.36 10.10 1.09
CA LEU A 3 10.86 10.30 -0.27
C LEU A 3 10.37 11.62 -0.87
N PHE A 4 9.07 11.90 -0.75
CA PHE A 4 8.47 13.14 -1.24
C PHE A 4 9.07 14.37 -0.55
N ARG A 5 9.17 14.37 0.79
CA ARG A 5 9.81 15.45 1.54
C ARG A 5 11.27 15.67 1.15
N SER A 6 11.99 14.61 0.80
CA SER A 6 13.37 14.68 0.33
C SER A 6 13.49 15.43 -0.99
N GLU A 7 12.60 15.18 -1.96
CA GLU A 7 12.61 15.87 -3.26
C GLU A 7 12.20 17.34 -3.15
N ILE A 8 11.21 17.66 -2.33
CA ILE A 8 10.83 19.06 -2.05
C ILE A 8 11.98 19.84 -1.41
N LYS A 9 12.70 19.25 -0.46
CA LYS A 9 13.88 19.91 0.16
C LYS A 9 15.02 20.18 -0.82
N LYS A 10 15.09 19.45 -1.94
CA LYS A 10 16.04 19.70 -3.03
C LYS A 10 15.61 20.84 -3.97
N GLY A 11 14.47 21.49 -3.69
CA GLY A 11 13.96 22.62 -4.48
C GLY A 11 13.11 22.23 -5.68
N SER A 12 12.63 20.98 -5.73
CA SER A 12 11.73 20.54 -6.78
C SER A 12 10.33 21.11 -6.58
N LEU A 13 9.72 21.66 -7.64
CA LEU A 13 8.38 22.24 -7.61
C LEU A 13 7.33 21.14 -7.80
N SER A 14 6.32 21.11 -6.93
CA SER A 14 5.15 20.23 -7.03
C SER A 14 3.88 21.04 -6.76
N LYS A 15 2.77 20.66 -7.37
CA LYS A 15 1.45 21.25 -7.10
C LYS A 15 1.04 21.13 -5.62
N VAL A 16 1.63 20.19 -4.90
CA VAL A 16 1.35 19.95 -3.49
C VAL A 16 2.23 20.82 -2.57
N THR A 17 3.25 21.49 -3.11
CA THR A 17 4.22 22.28 -2.32
C THR A 17 3.60 23.48 -1.63
N ASP A 18 2.54 24.06 -2.20
CA ASP A 18 1.84 25.23 -1.66
C ASP A 18 1.02 24.90 -0.40
N ASN A 19 0.89 23.65 -0.06
CA ASN A 19 0.14 23.21 1.11
C ASN A 19 1.08 23.10 2.32
N ILE A 20 1.10 24.11 3.18
CA ILE A 20 1.94 24.22 4.39
C ILE A 20 1.82 22.98 5.31
N ALA A 21 0.70 22.27 5.24
CA ALA A 21 0.48 21.02 5.94
C ALA A 21 1.47 19.89 5.58
N ILE A 22 2.15 19.98 4.42
CA ILE A 22 3.12 18.97 3.94
C ILE A 22 4.31 18.81 4.89
N LEU A 23 4.71 19.88 5.56
CA LEU A 23 5.83 19.89 6.49
C LEU A 23 5.43 19.47 7.92
N SER A 24 4.14 19.41 8.22
CA SER A 24 3.63 19.00 9.52
C SER A 24 3.58 17.48 9.68
N ASP A 25 3.61 17.00 10.93
CA ASP A 25 3.45 15.55 11.23
C ASP A 25 2.02 15.06 10.96
N ALA A 26 1.05 15.96 10.85
CA ALA A 26 -0.34 15.68 10.48
C ALA A 26 -0.57 15.53 8.97
N PHE A 27 0.49 15.57 8.14
CA PHE A 27 0.35 15.48 6.69
C PHE A 27 -0.26 14.15 6.22
N ARG A 28 -1.34 14.25 5.49
CA ARG A 28 -2.01 13.12 4.85
C ARG A 28 -1.33 12.79 3.51
N VAL A 29 -1.36 11.54 3.11
CA VAL A 29 -0.71 11.08 1.87
C VAL A 29 -1.64 11.16 0.65
N GLU A 30 -2.92 11.31 0.88
CA GLU A 30 -3.95 11.34 -0.16
C GLU A 30 -3.68 12.46 -1.22
N PRO A 31 -3.32 13.70 -0.85
CA PRO A 31 -3.00 14.74 -1.83
C PRO A 31 -1.83 14.38 -2.76
N ILE A 32 -0.85 13.59 -2.28
CA ILE A 32 0.24 13.10 -3.13
C ILE A 32 -0.30 12.13 -4.17
N TYR A 33 -1.23 11.26 -3.78
CA TYR A 33 -1.85 10.30 -4.68
C TYR A 33 -2.69 10.99 -5.75
N GLU A 34 -3.48 11.99 -5.35
CA GLU A 34 -4.30 12.80 -6.27
C GLU A 34 -3.43 13.54 -7.26
N ALA A 35 -2.39 14.25 -6.80
CA ALA A 35 -1.45 14.97 -7.67
C ALA A 35 -0.70 14.03 -8.62
N ALA A 36 -0.34 12.82 -8.19
CA ALA A 36 0.29 11.83 -9.08
C ALA A 36 -0.67 11.39 -10.20
N VAL A 37 -1.95 11.19 -9.90
CA VAL A 37 -2.98 10.87 -10.91
C VAL A 37 -3.16 12.03 -11.90
N GLU A 38 -3.02 13.28 -11.43
CA GLU A 38 -3.08 14.48 -12.26
C GLU A 38 -1.80 14.75 -13.07
N GLY A 39 -0.78 13.91 -12.93
CA GLY A 39 0.46 13.98 -13.69
C GLY A 39 1.56 14.84 -13.07
N ASP A 40 1.51 15.16 -11.77
CA ASP A 40 2.62 15.81 -11.07
C ASP A 40 3.84 14.90 -11.05
N GLU A 41 4.93 15.33 -11.70
CA GLU A 41 6.13 14.52 -11.93
C GLU A 41 6.78 14.02 -10.63
N ILE A 42 6.82 14.88 -9.60
CA ILE A 42 7.45 14.54 -8.33
C ILE A 42 6.62 13.51 -7.57
N CYS A 43 5.30 13.71 -7.60
CA CYS A 43 4.36 12.77 -6.99
C CYS A 43 4.37 11.43 -7.73
N LEU A 44 4.44 11.44 -9.07
CA LEU A 44 4.62 10.25 -9.89
C LEU A 44 5.92 9.51 -9.59
N GLU A 45 7.05 10.23 -9.49
CA GLU A 45 8.33 9.60 -9.16
C GLU A 45 8.30 8.98 -7.75
N ALA A 46 7.73 9.68 -6.78
CA ALA A 46 7.56 9.16 -5.43
C ALA A 46 6.71 7.89 -5.42
N LEU A 47 5.60 7.87 -6.18
CA LEU A 47 4.71 6.72 -6.29
C LEU A 47 5.37 5.55 -7.01
N ASN A 48 6.14 5.81 -8.08
CA ASN A 48 6.91 4.81 -8.79
C ASN A 48 7.99 4.17 -7.90
N ARG A 49 8.65 4.95 -7.05
CA ARG A 49 9.61 4.40 -6.07
C ARG A 49 8.92 3.48 -5.06
N VAL A 50 7.74 3.87 -4.57
CA VAL A 50 6.93 3.02 -3.69
C VAL A 50 6.56 1.72 -4.40
N GLY A 51 6.09 1.79 -5.66
CA GLY A 51 5.77 0.62 -6.48
C GLY A 51 6.94 -0.32 -6.66
N LYS A 52 8.15 0.22 -6.90
CA LYS A 52 9.39 -0.60 -7.01
C LYS A 52 9.69 -1.35 -5.72
N TYR A 53 9.71 -0.66 -4.58
CA TYR A 53 10.01 -1.30 -3.30
C TYR A 53 8.94 -2.32 -2.90
N LEU A 54 7.68 -1.99 -3.14
CA LEU A 54 6.58 -2.91 -2.87
C LEU A 54 6.67 -4.15 -3.78
N GLY A 55 6.97 -3.97 -5.08
CA GLY A 55 7.18 -5.08 -6.02
C GLY A 55 8.29 -6.04 -5.57
N ILE A 56 9.44 -5.52 -5.12
CA ILE A 56 10.53 -6.33 -4.58
C ILE A 56 10.08 -7.08 -3.32
N THR A 57 9.39 -6.39 -2.41
CA THR A 57 8.92 -6.98 -1.16
C THR A 57 7.92 -8.12 -1.42
N LEU A 58 6.97 -7.90 -2.33
CA LEU A 58 5.99 -8.91 -2.70
C LEU A 58 6.63 -10.09 -3.43
N ALA A 59 7.67 -9.86 -4.27
CA ALA A 59 8.43 -10.93 -4.89
C ALA A 59 9.14 -11.80 -3.85
N ASN A 60 9.78 -11.19 -2.86
CA ASN A 60 10.42 -11.93 -1.77
C ASN A 60 9.42 -12.76 -0.97
N LEU A 61 8.27 -12.19 -0.62
CA LEU A 61 7.19 -12.91 0.05
C LEU A 61 6.66 -14.07 -0.81
N TYR A 62 6.44 -13.81 -2.09
CA TYR A 62 5.98 -14.84 -3.02
C TYR A 62 6.96 -15.98 -3.13
N ASN A 63 8.25 -15.68 -3.33
CA ASN A 63 9.30 -16.69 -3.46
C ASN A 63 9.46 -17.54 -2.18
N MET A 64 9.15 -16.97 -1.01
CA MET A 64 9.28 -17.65 0.29
C MET A 64 8.05 -18.50 0.63
N ILE A 65 6.84 -18.00 0.38
CA ILE A 65 5.59 -18.59 0.87
C ILE A 65 4.79 -19.27 -0.26
N ASN A 66 5.00 -18.82 -1.51
CA ASN A 66 4.26 -19.24 -2.71
C ASN A 66 2.72 -19.18 -2.50
N PRO A 67 2.16 -18.01 -2.17
CA PRO A 67 0.74 -17.87 -1.90
C PRO A 67 -0.07 -17.97 -3.20
N GLN A 68 -1.30 -18.47 -3.13
CA GLN A 68 -2.21 -18.51 -4.29
C GLN A 68 -2.64 -17.10 -4.73
N ARG A 69 -2.76 -16.18 -3.77
CA ARG A 69 -3.20 -14.79 -3.98
C ARG A 69 -2.51 -13.84 -3.02
N ILE A 70 -2.18 -12.65 -3.51
CA ILE A 70 -1.72 -11.53 -2.68
C ILE A 70 -2.78 -10.45 -2.69
N VAL A 71 -3.22 -10.01 -1.51
CA VAL A 71 -4.14 -8.89 -1.36
C VAL A 71 -3.36 -7.70 -0.79
N VAL A 72 -3.29 -6.63 -1.56
CA VAL A 72 -2.69 -5.35 -1.13
C VAL A 72 -3.80 -4.44 -0.66
N SER A 73 -3.86 -4.21 0.66
CA SER A 73 -4.80 -3.27 1.25
C SER A 73 -4.15 -1.90 1.38
N SER A 74 -4.76 -0.89 0.79
CA SER A 74 -4.19 0.44 0.73
C SER A 74 -5.27 1.52 0.64
N ALA A 75 -4.97 2.69 1.20
CA ALA A 75 -5.76 3.92 1.04
C ALA A 75 -5.45 4.68 -0.27
N MET A 76 -4.68 4.08 -1.19
CA MET A 76 -4.24 4.76 -2.42
C MET A 76 -5.38 5.06 -3.42
N GLY A 77 -6.55 4.43 -3.27
CA GLY A 77 -7.69 4.69 -4.15
C GLY A 77 -7.32 4.59 -5.63
N ASN A 78 -7.60 5.66 -6.39
CA ASN A 78 -7.32 5.73 -7.84
C ASN A 78 -5.84 5.70 -8.21
N ALA A 79 -4.93 6.03 -7.28
CA ALA A 79 -3.49 6.01 -7.52
C ALA A 79 -2.91 4.59 -7.67
N VAL A 80 -3.67 3.57 -7.31
CA VAL A 80 -3.31 2.16 -7.57
C VAL A 80 -3.05 1.94 -9.05
N GLY A 81 -3.91 2.44 -9.94
CA GLY A 81 -3.75 2.30 -11.39
C GLY A 81 -2.45 2.89 -11.93
N THR A 82 -1.94 3.95 -11.31
CA THR A 82 -0.66 4.58 -11.68
C THR A 82 0.55 3.77 -11.17
N MET A 83 0.45 3.18 -9.98
CA MET A 83 1.55 2.43 -9.37
C MET A 83 1.62 0.97 -9.85
N ASP A 84 0.49 0.33 -10.14
CA ASP A 84 0.38 -1.10 -10.46
C ASP A 84 1.30 -1.55 -11.60
N PRO A 85 1.45 -0.84 -12.73
CA PRO A 85 2.31 -1.27 -13.82
C PRO A 85 3.77 -1.44 -13.40
N ILE A 86 4.31 -0.49 -12.63
CA ILE A 86 5.70 -0.57 -12.17
C ILE A 86 5.86 -1.66 -11.09
N LEU A 87 4.88 -1.79 -10.20
CA LEU A 87 4.87 -2.83 -9.17
C LEU A 87 4.89 -4.22 -9.81
N ARG A 88 3.99 -4.50 -10.77
CA ARG A 88 3.92 -5.80 -11.46
C ARG A 88 5.20 -6.08 -12.24
N THR A 89 5.72 -5.11 -12.98
CA THR A 89 6.98 -5.26 -13.72
C THR A 89 8.12 -5.66 -12.79
N VAL A 90 8.23 -5.02 -11.63
CA VAL A 90 9.29 -5.33 -10.66
C VAL A 90 9.03 -6.66 -9.96
N LEU A 91 7.78 -6.95 -9.60
CA LEU A 91 7.38 -8.22 -8.99
C LEU A 91 7.76 -9.39 -9.91
N GLU A 92 7.30 -9.38 -11.15
CA GLU A 92 7.54 -10.45 -12.13
C GLU A 92 9.03 -10.65 -12.43
N LYS A 93 9.78 -9.56 -12.56
CA LYS A 93 11.24 -9.61 -12.78
C LYS A 93 12.00 -10.28 -11.65
N ASN A 94 11.48 -10.25 -10.43
CA ASN A 94 12.14 -10.79 -9.24
C ASN A 94 11.55 -12.15 -8.78
N LEU A 95 10.66 -12.76 -9.54
CA LEU A 95 10.18 -14.11 -9.27
C LEU A 95 11.24 -15.15 -9.70
N HIS A 96 11.43 -16.19 -8.89
CA HIS A 96 12.33 -17.30 -9.21
C HIS A 96 11.78 -18.22 -10.30
N ARG A 97 10.49 -18.21 -10.53
CA ARG A 97 9.81 -19.00 -11.57
C ARG A 97 8.92 -18.08 -12.38
N ALA A 98 8.80 -18.35 -13.69
CA ALA A 98 7.87 -17.69 -14.58
C ALA A 98 6.43 -18.09 -14.21
N GLN A 99 5.83 -17.40 -13.27
CA GLN A 99 4.45 -17.59 -12.81
C GLN A 99 3.74 -16.24 -12.77
N SER A 100 2.45 -16.24 -13.08
CA SER A 100 1.61 -15.06 -12.86
C SER A 100 1.16 -15.04 -11.40
N VAL A 101 1.31 -13.87 -10.76
CA VAL A 101 0.85 -13.66 -9.38
C VAL A 101 -0.57 -13.10 -9.41
N ASP A 102 -1.50 -13.77 -8.74
CA ASP A 102 -2.84 -13.23 -8.53
C ASP A 102 -2.79 -12.13 -7.49
N LEU A 103 -2.65 -10.88 -7.97
CA LEU A 103 -2.52 -9.67 -7.17
C LEU A 103 -3.82 -8.88 -7.21
N VAL A 104 -4.42 -8.67 -6.04
CA VAL A 104 -5.70 -7.96 -5.86
C VAL A 104 -5.50 -6.76 -4.95
N TYR A 105 -6.16 -5.66 -5.25
CA TYR A 105 -6.15 -4.45 -4.41
C TYR A 105 -7.47 -4.30 -3.67
N SER A 106 -7.39 -3.94 -2.39
CA SER A 106 -8.54 -3.65 -1.55
C SER A 106 -8.48 -2.21 -1.05
N GLY A 107 -9.47 -1.40 -1.38
CA GLY A 107 -9.58 0.01 -0.94
C GLY A 107 -10.08 0.18 0.50
N ASN A 108 -10.59 -0.87 1.13
CA ASN A 108 -11.27 -0.79 2.43
C ASN A 108 -10.46 -1.40 3.58
N GLY A 109 -9.16 -1.13 3.64
CA GLY A 109 -8.27 -1.69 4.66
C GLY A 109 -8.76 -1.50 6.10
N SER A 110 -9.26 -0.31 6.44
CA SER A 110 -9.81 -0.03 7.77
C SER A 110 -11.04 -0.88 8.09
N TYR A 111 -11.92 -1.11 7.12
CA TYR A 111 -13.10 -1.94 7.29
C TYR A 111 -12.74 -3.41 7.56
N TYR A 112 -11.80 -3.97 6.80
CA TYR A 112 -11.35 -5.35 7.01
C TYR A 112 -10.59 -5.53 8.31
N THR A 113 -9.86 -4.50 8.77
CA THR A 113 -9.21 -4.50 10.08
C THR A 113 -10.26 -4.56 11.19
N LEU A 114 -11.33 -3.78 11.11
CA LEU A 114 -12.44 -3.81 12.06
C LEU A 114 -13.14 -5.17 12.05
N LEU A 115 -13.43 -5.74 10.88
CA LEU A 115 -14.02 -7.08 10.78
C LEU A 115 -13.15 -8.14 11.44
N GLY A 116 -11.84 -8.11 11.18
CA GLY A 116 -10.89 -9.03 11.81
C GLY A 116 -10.84 -8.88 13.33
N MET A 117 -10.91 -7.66 13.85
CA MET A 117 -11.00 -7.43 15.30
C MET A 117 -12.30 -7.98 15.90
N VAL A 118 -13.44 -7.77 15.21
CA VAL A 118 -14.74 -8.32 15.65
C VAL A 118 -14.70 -9.85 15.65
N ASP A 119 -14.11 -10.47 14.63
CA ASP A 119 -13.98 -11.92 14.54
C ASP A 119 -13.13 -12.50 15.68
N ILE A 120 -11.98 -11.88 15.99
CA ILE A 120 -11.11 -12.27 17.10
C ILE A 120 -11.85 -12.18 18.44
N VAL A 121 -12.59 -11.09 18.67
CA VAL A 121 -13.33 -10.88 19.93
C VAL A 121 -14.48 -11.88 20.06
N SER A 122 -15.22 -12.13 18.98
CA SER A 122 -16.34 -13.07 18.98
C SER A 122 -15.88 -14.51 19.13
N SER A 123 -14.80 -14.91 18.49
CA SER A 123 -14.24 -16.27 18.61
C SER A 123 -13.68 -16.55 20.01
N ARG A 124 -13.02 -15.55 20.64
CA ARG A 124 -12.58 -15.65 22.04
C ARG A 124 -13.76 -15.81 23.00
N ARG A 125 -14.80 -14.97 22.86
CA ARG A 125 -16.01 -15.10 23.70
C ARG A 125 -16.67 -16.47 23.54
N ALA A 126 -16.77 -16.98 22.33
CA ALA A 126 -17.32 -18.31 22.09
C ALA A 126 -16.50 -19.39 22.80
N SER A 127 -15.17 -19.34 22.73
CA SER A 127 -14.29 -20.30 23.42
C SER A 127 -14.40 -20.22 24.96
N GLU A 128 -14.52 -19.03 25.54
CA GLU A 128 -14.69 -18.83 26.99
C GLU A 128 -16.04 -19.35 27.49
N VAL A 129 -17.12 -19.17 26.73
CA VAL A 129 -18.44 -19.71 27.06
C VAL A 129 -18.44 -21.24 27.04
N TRP A 130 -17.73 -21.86 26.06
CA TRP A 130 -17.62 -23.32 25.98
C TRP A 130 -16.75 -23.92 27.09
N LEU A 131 -15.72 -23.20 27.55
CA LEU A 131 -14.83 -23.69 28.61
C LEU A 131 -15.43 -23.54 30.02
N ASN A 132 -16.25 -22.51 30.24
CA ASN A 132 -16.86 -22.21 31.55
C ASN A 132 -18.28 -22.77 31.74
N GLY A 133 -18.84 -23.43 30.73
CA GLY A 133 -20.17 -24.00 30.73
C GLY A 133 -20.23 -25.51 31.07
N ARG A 134 -19.15 -26.08 31.70
CA ARG A 134 -19.15 -27.43 32.26
C ARG A 134 -19.05 -27.41 33.76
#